data_45bf3630b0efd0123c2fccfabbe4f27e
#
_entry.id   45bf3630b0efd0123c2fccfabbe4f27e
#
_cell.length_a   1.000
_cell.length_b   1.000
_cell.length_c   1.000
_cell.angle_alpha   90.00
_cell.angle_beta   90.00
_cell.angle_gamma   90.00
#
_symmetry.space_group_name_H-M   'P 1'
#
loop_
_entity.id
_entity.type
_entity.pdbx_description
1 polymer ?
#
loop_
_entity_poly.entity_id
_entity_poly.type
_entity_poly.pdbx_seq_one_letter_code
_entity_poly.pdbx_strand_id
1 'polypeptide(L)'
;MLPFEVRDGVHVMFLQPNPEKPRGGVVVLDAWLIAEIHATLAAIAKEKPKGFVLASASTRVFVAGADLAEIDALDDAALHAYLNAGADAFAMIPLLGCPSAAAIHGAALGGGLEIAMHCDALIAALPAEGAKPWHIGLPEAGLCICPGWGGTQMLPARLLPTLAIERTATGTTWSCDVAPTCMFDAHAAAGSGAEGAISAAIAWVNAQDTSTHEARLAFASTHAPRRALAPRNAAAITPLCDALASTVGATKHGAACLDAVREGVAHGWNAAIECERNHLVKLRHTPEARAKLDAFLKR
;
A
#
# COMPACT_ATOMS: atom_id res chain seq x y z
N MET A 1 0.94 -21.46 0.68
CA MET A 1 0.14 -20.53 -0.15
C MET A 1 -1.04 -20.02 0.67
N LEU A 2 -1.37 -18.74 0.47
CA LEU A 2 -2.56 -18.14 1.08
C LEU A 2 -3.84 -18.74 0.49
N PRO A 3 -4.95 -18.73 1.25
CA PRO A 3 -6.25 -19.11 0.72
C PRO A 3 -6.65 -18.17 -0.43
N PHE A 4 -7.14 -18.74 -1.50
CA PHE A 4 -7.81 -18.00 -2.56
C PHE A 4 -8.94 -18.84 -3.14
N GLU A 5 -9.92 -18.17 -3.70
CA GLU A 5 -11.08 -18.80 -4.34
C GLU A 5 -11.53 -17.99 -5.55
N VAL A 6 -12.37 -18.59 -6.39
CA VAL A 6 -12.97 -17.88 -7.53
C VAL A 6 -14.42 -17.60 -7.22
N ARG A 7 -14.80 -16.32 -7.20
CA ARG A 7 -16.18 -15.84 -7.04
C ARG A 7 -16.58 -15.03 -8.27
N ASP A 8 -17.64 -15.38 -8.94
CA ASP A 8 -18.15 -14.70 -10.15
C ASP A 8 -17.06 -14.47 -11.23
N GLY A 9 -16.14 -15.44 -11.35
CA GLY A 9 -15.02 -15.40 -12.31
C GLY A 9 -13.81 -14.55 -11.86
N VAL A 10 -13.84 -13.97 -10.68
CA VAL A 10 -12.77 -13.16 -10.08
C VAL A 10 -12.02 -13.97 -9.03
N HIS A 11 -10.70 -13.96 -9.09
CA HIS A 11 -9.84 -14.58 -8.06
C HIS A 11 -9.78 -13.67 -6.83
N VAL A 12 -10.18 -14.19 -5.68
CA VAL A 12 -10.13 -13.49 -4.39
C VAL A 12 -9.06 -14.13 -3.53
N MET A 13 -7.98 -13.42 -3.23
CA MET A 13 -6.90 -13.88 -2.35
C MET A 13 -7.04 -13.25 -0.97
N PHE A 14 -6.91 -14.06 0.08
CA PHE A 14 -7.05 -13.63 1.47
C PHE A 14 -5.70 -13.55 2.18
N LEU A 15 -5.27 -12.32 2.49
CA LEU A 15 -4.15 -12.09 3.39
C LEU A 15 -4.52 -12.56 4.79
N GLN A 16 -3.65 -13.34 5.44
CA GLN A 16 -3.92 -13.88 6.77
C GLN A 16 -2.71 -13.71 7.70
N PRO A 17 -2.92 -13.68 9.02
CA PRO A 17 -1.83 -13.63 9.96
C PRO A 17 -0.93 -14.86 9.81
N ASN A 18 0.36 -14.69 10.08
CA ASN A 18 1.29 -15.80 10.18
C ASN A 18 0.80 -16.80 11.27
N PRO A 19 0.59 -18.07 10.94
CA PRO A 19 0.07 -19.05 11.90
C PRO A 19 1.00 -19.27 13.10
N GLU A 20 2.32 -19.05 12.94
CA GLU A 20 3.28 -19.13 14.04
C GLU A 20 3.32 -17.86 14.90
N LYS A 21 2.82 -16.73 14.37
CA LYS A 21 2.76 -15.42 15.02
C LYS A 21 1.36 -14.81 14.85
N PRO A 22 0.30 -15.38 15.45
CA PRO A 22 -1.08 -15.03 15.12
C PRO A 22 -1.50 -13.61 15.55
N ARG A 23 -0.76 -12.94 16.42
CA ARG A 23 -0.93 -11.51 16.81
C ARG A 23 -2.39 -11.09 17.06
N GLY A 24 -3.19 -11.99 17.64
CA GLY A 24 -4.62 -11.76 17.88
C GLY A 24 -5.44 -11.56 16.60
N GLY A 25 -5.03 -12.19 15.50
CA GLY A 25 -5.71 -12.10 14.20
C GLY A 25 -5.39 -10.84 13.39
N VAL A 26 -4.40 -10.05 13.81
CA VAL A 26 -3.94 -8.87 13.04
C VAL A 26 -3.01 -9.32 11.92
N VAL A 27 -3.31 -8.93 10.69
CA VAL A 27 -2.45 -9.15 9.53
C VAL A 27 -1.37 -8.08 9.50
N VAL A 28 -0.11 -8.52 9.52
CA VAL A 28 1.08 -7.70 9.30
C VAL A 28 1.96 -8.35 8.23
N LEU A 29 2.67 -7.55 7.47
CA LEU A 29 3.60 -8.02 6.44
C LEU A 29 4.90 -8.44 7.12
N ASP A 30 5.02 -9.71 7.47
CA ASP A 30 6.27 -10.35 7.85
C ASP A 30 6.87 -11.13 6.67
N ALA A 31 8.08 -11.65 6.80
CA ALA A 31 8.75 -12.38 5.73
C ALA A 31 7.95 -13.60 5.26
N TRP A 32 7.27 -14.30 6.19
CA TRP A 32 6.40 -15.43 5.86
C TRP A 32 5.24 -14.97 4.96
N LEU A 33 4.50 -13.92 5.35
CA LEU A 33 3.35 -13.44 4.58
C LEU A 33 3.78 -12.94 3.20
N ILE A 34 4.91 -12.23 3.09
CA ILE A 34 5.47 -11.77 1.82
C ILE A 34 5.79 -12.95 0.89
N ALA A 35 6.42 -14.00 1.41
CA ALA A 35 6.71 -15.21 0.63
C ALA A 35 5.43 -15.93 0.17
N GLU A 36 4.42 -15.99 1.05
CA GLU A 36 3.12 -16.60 0.75
C GLU A 36 2.33 -15.78 -0.31
N ILE A 37 2.38 -14.44 -0.24
CA ILE A 37 1.79 -13.55 -1.26
C ILE A 37 2.43 -13.85 -2.61
N HIS A 38 3.76 -13.88 -2.70
CA HIS A 38 4.49 -14.17 -3.93
C HIS A 38 4.09 -15.53 -4.51
N ALA A 39 4.13 -16.58 -3.70
CA ALA A 39 3.81 -17.94 -4.12
C ALA A 39 2.35 -18.07 -4.61
N THR A 40 1.42 -17.40 -3.92
CA THR A 40 0.00 -17.45 -4.25
C THR A 40 -0.29 -16.68 -5.53
N LEU A 41 0.27 -15.47 -5.71
CA LEU A 41 0.13 -14.72 -6.95
C LEU A 41 0.75 -15.44 -8.15
N ALA A 42 1.88 -16.14 -7.95
CA ALA A 42 2.48 -16.98 -8.98
C ALA A 42 1.59 -18.17 -9.38
N ALA A 43 0.81 -18.73 -8.45
CA ALA A 43 -0.17 -19.77 -8.74
C ALA A 43 -1.37 -19.18 -9.50
N ILE A 44 -1.94 -18.07 -9.03
CA ILE A 44 -3.07 -17.39 -9.67
C ILE A 44 -2.72 -16.95 -11.10
N ALA A 45 -1.51 -16.44 -11.33
CA ALA A 45 -1.05 -16.01 -12.65
C ALA A 45 -1.11 -17.15 -13.70
N LYS A 46 -0.85 -18.41 -13.29
CA LYS A 46 -0.92 -19.58 -14.18
C LYS A 46 -2.35 -19.89 -14.63
N GLU A 47 -3.34 -19.48 -13.83
CA GLU A 47 -4.77 -19.66 -14.14
C GLU A 47 -5.29 -18.57 -15.09
N LYS A 48 -4.47 -17.55 -15.42
CA LYS A 48 -4.84 -16.43 -16.29
C LYS A 48 -6.12 -15.74 -15.83
N PRO A 49 -6.11 -15.13 -14.63
CA PRO A 49 -7.32 -14.57 -14.02
C PRO A 49 -7.95 -13.51 -14.92
N LYS A 50 -9.30 -13.47 -14.95
CA LYS A 50 -10.06 -12.40 -15.60
C LYS A 50 -10.21 -11.18 -14.73
N GLY A 51 -10.04 -11.33 -13.41
CA GLY A 51 -10.07 -10.29 -12.42
C GLY A 51 -9.46 -10.77 -11.11
N PHE A 52 -9.00 -9.84 -10.30
CA PHE A 52 -8.33 -10.13 -9.03
C PHE A 52 -8.84 -9.22 -7.92
N VAL A 53 -9.08 -9.80 -6.73
CA VAL A 53 -9.40 -9.06 -5.51
C VAL A 53 -8.43 -9.46 -4.41
N LEU A 54 -7.79 -8.46 -3.81
CA LEU A 54 -6.97 -8.60 -2.62
C LEU A 54 -7.84 -8.33 -1.39
N ALA A 55 -8.03 -9.32 -0.55
CA ALA A 55 -8.84 -9.26 0.67
C ALA A 55 -8.00 -9.60 1.91
N SER A 56 -8.53 -9.38 3.10
CA SER A 56 -7.94 -9.79 4.35
C SER A 56 -8.85 -10.76 5.10
N ALA A 57 -8.28 -11.80 5.66
CA ALA A 57 -8.99 -12.74 6.53
C ALA A 57 -9.17 -12.20 7.97
N SER A 58 -8.52 -11.09 8.32
CA SER A 58 -8.72 -10.45 9.62
C SER A 58 -10.09 -9.78 9.67
N THR A 59 -10.77 -9.89 10.80
CA THR A 59 -12.02 -9.15 11.06
C THR A 59 -11.78 -7.74 11.60
N ARG A 60 -10.55 -7.37 11.91
CA ARG A 60 -10.18 -6.13 12.62
C ARG A 60 -9.45 -5.12 11.76
N VAL A 61 -8.64 -5.61 10.82
CA VAL A 61 -7.79 -4.76 9.98
C VAL A 61 -7.80 -5.31 8.55
N PHE A 62 -7.51 -4.46 7.59
CA PHE A 62 -7.10 -4.96 6.28
C PHE A 62 -5.65 -5.47 6.39
N VAL A 63 -4.68 -4.57 6.57
CA VAL A 63 -3.28 -4.88 6.92
C VAL A 63 -2.72 -3.73 7.76
N ALA A 64 -2.14 -4.06 8.92
CA ALA A 64 -1.67 -3.05 9.88
C ALA A 64 -0.26 -2.51 9.57
N GLY A 65 0.35 -2.89 8.46
CA GLY A 65 1.69 -2.49 8.05
C GLY A 65 2.69 -3.63 8.09
N ALA A 66 3.97 -3.28 8.03
CA ALA A 66 5.09 -4.22 8.17
C ALA A 66 5.25 -4.70 9.63
N ASP A 67 5.86 -5.87 9.81
CA ASP A 67 6.23 -6.35 11.13
C ASP A 67 7.45 -5.60 11.67
N LEU A 68 7.21 -4.55 12.46
CA LEU A 68 8.28 -3.72 12.99
C LEU A 68 9.25 -4.47 13.93
N ALA A 69 8.77 -5.50 14.63
CA ALA A 69 9.63 -6.32 15.49
C ALA A 69 10.59 -7.18 14.65
N GLU A 70 10.11 -7.71 13.53
CA GLU A 70 10.95 -8.43 12.58
C GLU A 70 11.97 -7.51 11.92
N ILE A 71 11.51 -6.36 11.40
CA ILE A 71 12.37 -5.33 10.78
C ILE A 71 13.47 -4.88 11.74
N ASP A 72 13.15 -4.71 13.03
CA ASP A 72 14.11 -4.29 14.04
C ASP A 72 15.21 -5.33 14.31
N ALA A 73 14.87 -6.61 14.22
CA ALA A 73 15.79 -7.72 14.43
C ALA A 73 16.74 -8.00 13.24
N LEU A 74 16.42 -7.51 12.05
CA LEU A 74 17.22 -7.71 10.84
C LEU A 74 18.44 -6.77 10.82
N ASP A 75 19.60 -7.27 10.36
CA ASP A 75 20.68 -6.39 9.92
C ASP A 75 20.31 -5.64 8.63
N ASP A 76 21.16 -4.71 8.18
CA ASP A 76 20.86 -3.87 7.02
C ASP A 76 20.74 -4.67 5.73
N ALA A 77 21.57 -5.69 5.53
CA ALA A 77 21.52 -6.53 4.34
C ALA A 77 20.25 -7.38 4.31
N ALA A 78 19.89 -7.98 5.44
CA ALA A 78 18.67 -8.75 5.58
C ALA A 78 17.41 -7.86 5.45
N LEU A 79 17.45 -6.62 5.95
CA LEU A 79 16.36 -5.67 5.74
C LEU A 79 16.21 -5.28 4.27
N HIS A 80 17.29 -5.01 3.56
CA HIS A 80 17.22 -4.79 2.10
C HIS A 80 16.63 -6.00 1.38
N ALA A 81 17.03 -7.22 1.75
CA ALA A 81 16.47 -8.44 1.15
C ALA A 81 14.95 -8.58 1.43
N TYR A 82 14.52 -8.30 2.66
CA TYR A 82 13.10 -8.27 3.04
C TYR A 82 12.30 -7.23 2.23
N LEU A 83 12.81 -6.01 2.11
CA LEU A 83 12.17 -4.95 1.34
C LEU A 83 12.09 -5.28 -0.16
N ASN A 84 13.14 -5.91 -0.72
CA ASN A 84 13.16 -6.38 -2.10
C ASN A 84 12.11 -7.47 -2.32
N ALA A 85 12.06 -8.47 -1.44
CA ALA A 85 11.08 -9.55 -1.54
C ALA A 85 9.63 -9.03 -1.51
N GLY A 86 9.34 -8.04 -0.66
CA GLY A 86 8.02 -7.39 -0.62
C GLY A 86 7.69 -6.66 -1.91
N ALA A 87 8.63 -5.88 -2.45
CA ALA A 87 8.42 -5.17 -3.71
C ALA A 87 8.21 -6.13 -4.89
N ASP A 88 8.98 -7.22 -4.96
CA ASP A 88 8.84 -8.23 -6.01
C ASP A 88 7.47 -8.92 -5.91
N ALA A 89 7.03 -9.26 -4.70
CA ALA A 89 5.73 -9.87 -4.46
C ALA A 89 4.57 -8.93 -4.85
N PHE A 90 4.62 -7.67 -4.44
CA PHE A 90 3.53 -6.71 -4.70
C PHE A 90 3.46 -6.31 -6.17
N ALA A 91 4.61 -6.21 -6.84
CA ALA A 91 4.68 -5.93 -8.28
C ALA A 91 3.99 -7.02 -9.14
N MET A 92 3.78 -8.22 -8.61
CA MET A 92 3.03 -9.26 -9.33
C MET A 92 1.56 -8.92 -9.52
N ILE A 93 0.94 -8.10 -8.65
CA ILE A 93 -0.49 -7.74 -8.77
C ILE A 93 -0.77 -7.09 -10.13
N PRO A 94 -0.13 -5.97 -10.52
CA PRO A 94 -0.35 -5.39 -11.84
C PRO A 94 0.10 -6.29 -13.00
N LEU A 95 1.03 -7.23 -12.76
CA LEU A 95 1.49 -8.17 -13.78
C LEU A 95 0.51 -9.32 -14.05
N LEU A 96 -0.55 -9.49 -13.24
CA LEU A 96 -1.65 -10.42 -13.56
C LEU A 96 -2.37 -10.04 -14.86
N GLY A 97 -2.29 -8.78 -15.29
CA GLY A 97 -2.82 -8.30 -16.56
C GLY A 97 -4.36 -8.29 -16.63
N CYS A 98 -5.03 -8.28 -15.50
CA CYS A 98 -6.47 -8.17 -15.36
C CYS A 98 -6.84 -7.05 -14.39
N PRO A 99 -8.08 -6.54 -14.40
CA PRO A 99 -8.55 -5.58 -13.40
C PRO A 99 -8.39 -6.12 -11.98
N SER A 100 -7.93 -5.27 -11.08
CA SER A 100 -7.63 -5.64 -9.70
C SER A 100 -8.18 -4.63 -8.69
N ALA A 101 -8.69 -5.11 -7.55
CA ALA A 101 -9.20 -4.27 -6.49
C ALA A 101 -8.78 -4.76 -5.11
N ALA A 102 -8.47 -3.84 -4.19
CA ALA A 102 -8.27 -4.14 -2.78
C ALA A 102 -9.59 -3.93 -2.02
N ALA A 103 -10.05 -4.95 -1.31
CA ALA A 103 -11.28 -4.93 -0.51
C ALA A 103 -10.96 -4.52 0.93
N ILE A 104 -11.07 -3.23 1.26
CA ILE A 104 -10.63 -2.63 2.51
C ILE A 104 -11.83 -2.48 3.45
N HIS A 105 -11.79 -3.16 4.59
CA HIS A 105 -12.86 -3.11 5.61
C HIS A 105 -12.37 -2.72 7.01
N GLY A 106 -11.10 -2.37 7.13
CA GLY A 106 -10.43 -2.04 8.37
C GLY A 106 -9.12 -1.32 8.12
N ALA A 107 -8.33 -1.09 9.16
CA ALA A 107 -7.09 -0.34 9.06
C ALA A 107 -6.17 -0.85 7.93
N ALA A 108 -5.75 0.07 7.07
CA ALA A 108 -4.80 -0.14 5.98
C ALA A 108 -3.65 0.86 6.14
N LEU A 109 -2.57 0.43 6.81
CA LEU A 109 -1.51 1.32 7.27
C LEU A 109 -0.15 0.92 6.70
N GLY A 110 0.65 1.91 6.34
CA GLY A 110 2.01 1.69 5.85
C GLY A 110 2.06 0.70 4.70
N GLY A 111 2.89 -0.32 4.81
CA GLY A 111 2.97 -1.40 3.83
C GLY A 111 1.62 -2.04 3.48
N GLY A 112 0.64 -1.99 4.39
CA GLY A 112 -0.72 -2.46 4.13
C GLY A 112 -1.47 -1.60 3.13
N LEU A 113 -1.27 -0.28 3.15
CA LEU A 113 -1.77 0.60 2.10
C LEU A 113 -0.91 0.47 0.84
N GLU A 114 0.41 0.28 0.98
CA GLU A 114 1.29 0.12 -0.18
C GLU A 114 0.88 -1.09 -1.02
N ILE A 115 0.69 -2.28 -0.43
CA ILE A 115 0.22 -3.46 -1.18
C ILE A 115 -1.17 -3.23 -1.80
N ALA A 116 -2.09 -2.57 -1.08
CA ALA A 116 -3.42 -2.25 -1.62
C ALA A 116 -3.33 -1.35 -2.86
N MET A 117 -2.43 -0.37 -2.87
CA MET A 117 -2.25 0.56 -3.98
C MET A 117 -1.61 -0.08 -5.22
N HIS A 118 -1.06 -1.28 -5.13
CA HIS A 118 -0.68 -2.06 -6.32
C HIS A 118 -1.89 -2.57 -7.10
N CYS A 119 -3.09 -2.63 -6.48
CA CYS A 119 -4.34 -2.84 -7.19
C CYS A 119 -4.76 -1.58 -7.98
N ASP A 120 -5.60 -1.77 -8.99
CA ASP A 120 -6.17 -0.68 -9.79
C ASP A 120 -7.13 0.17 -8.97
N ALA A 121 -7.91 -0.45 -8.08
CA ALA A 121 -8.91 0.21 -7.26
C ALA A 121 -8.78 -0.12 -5.77
N LEU A 122 -9.18 0.84 -4.92
CA LEU A 122 -9.36 0.67 -3.49
C LEU A 122 -10.87 0.74 -3.19
N ILE A 123 -11.44 -0.35 -2.70
CA ILE A 123 -12.88 -0.45 -2.40
C ILE A 123 -13.07 -0.54 -0.90
N ALA A 124 -13.81 0.39 -0.32
CA ALA A 124 -13.94 0.51 1.13
C ALA A 124 -15.32 0.05 1.63
N ALA A 125 -15.35 -0.76 2.69
CA ALA A 125 -16.49 -0.90 3.57
C ALA A 125 -16.28 -0.02 4.80
N LEU A 126 -16.98 1.10 4.87
CA LEU A 126 -16.94 1.96 6.04
C LEU A 126 -17.63 1.27 7.23
N PRO A 127 -17.24 1.58 8.48
CA PRO A 127 -17.90 1.03 9.65
C PRO A 127 -19.37 1.44 9.69
N ALA A 128 -20.17 0.71 10.45
CA ALA A 128 -21.56 1.10 10.71
C ALA A 128 -21.62 2.46 11.40
N GLU A 129 -22.74 3.14 11.26
CA GLU A 129 -22.99 4.41 11.94
C GLU A 129 -22.78 4.28 13.47
N GLY A 130 -22.04 5.20 14.06
CA GLY A 130 -21.67 5.19 15.48
C GLY A 130 -20.53 4.21 15.86
N ALA A 131 -20.06 3.36 14.96
CA ALA A 131 -18.90 2.54 15.22
C ALA A 131 -17.60 3.33 15.03
N LYS A 132 -16.52 2.88 15.73
CA LYS A 132 -15.23 3.55 15.69
C LYS A 132 -14.63 3.48 14.27
N PRO A 133 -14.28 4.61 13.65
CA PRO A 133 -13.61 4.62 12.36
C PRO A 133 -12.22 3.97 12.43
N TRP A 134 -11.83 3.30 11.35
CA TRP A 134 -10.48 2.80 11.15
C TRP A 134 -9.61 3.81 10.38
N HIS A 135 -8.31 3.60 10.37
CA HIS A 135 -7.35 4.52 9.78
C HIS A 135 -6.74 3.97 8.48
N ILE A 136 -6.43 4.91 7.56
CA ILE A 136 -5.73 4.63 6.30
C ILE A 136 -4.63 5.67 6.09
N GLY A 137 -3.47 5.26 5.61
CA GLY A 137 -2.34 6.17 5.35
C GLY A 137 -0.98 5.52 5.55
N LEU A 138 0.04 6.36 5.47
CA LEU A 138 1.45 5.98 5.57
C LEU A 138 2.05 6.59 6.85
N PRO A 139 2.04 5.86 7.99
CA PRO A 139 2.46 6.39 9.30
C PRO A 139 3.97 6.32 9.55
N GLU A 140 4.77 5.86 8.61
CA GLU A 140 6.21 5.57 8.75
C GLU A 140 7.00 6.76 9.29
N ALA A 141 6.72 7.97 8.78
CA ALA A 141 7.39 9.19 9.24
C ALA A 141 7.06 9.54 10.71
N GLY A 142 5.92 9.09 11.25
CA GLY A 142 5.60 9.16 12.67
C GLY A 142 6.54 8.33 13.55
N LEU A 143 7.21 7.33 12.97
CA LEU A 143 8.28 6.53 13.57
C LEU A 143 9.68 7.04 13.18
N CYS A 144 9.78 8.18 12.51
CA CYS A 144 11.02 8.78 11.98
C CYS A 144 11.71 7.92 10.92
N ILE A 145 10.99 7.07 10.21
CA ILE A 145 11.42 6.32 9.03
C ILE A 145 10.61 6.74 7.80
N CYS A 146 10.84 6.14 6.64
CA CYS A 146 10.05 6.42 5.44
C CYS A 146 9.41 5.12 4.90
N PRO A 147 8.40 5.21 4.01
CA PRO A 147 7.87 4.05 3.28
C PRO A 147 8.96 3.27 2.55
N GLY A 148 8.72 2.01 2.22
CA GLY A 148 9.72 1.17 1.58
C GLY A 148 9.22 0.37 0.38
N TRP A 149 7.93 0.47 0.03
CA TRP A 149 7.30 -0.29 -1.06
C TRP A 149 6.50 0.57 -2.04
N GLY A 150 6.86 1.86 -2.15
CA GLY A 150 6.32 2.76 -3.16
C GLY A 150 5.27 3.73 -2.67
N GLY A 151 5.07 3.84 -1.37
CA GLY A 151 4.09 4.75 -0.77
C GLY A 151 4.30 6.21 -1.18
N THR A 152 5.56 6.67 -1.26
CA THR A 152 5.90 8.04 -1.70
C THR A 152 5.55 8.31 -3.17
N GLN A 153 5.35 7.27 -3.96
CA GLN A 153 5.01 7.36 -5.39
C GLN A 153 3.53 7.18 -5.65
N MET A 154 2.94 6.14 -5.06
CA MET A 154 1.56 5.73 -5.34
C MET A 154 0.54 6.67 -4.71
N LEU A 155 0.79 7.14 -3.48
CA LEU A 155 -0.18 7.99 -2.80
C LEU A 155 -0.36 9.35 -3.52
N PRO A 156 0.71 10.11 -3.88
CA PRO A 156 0.55 11.35 -4.65
C PRO A 156 0.14 11.14 -6.11
N ALA A 157 0.27 9.93 -6.66
CA ALA A 157 -0.27 9.59 -7.97
C ALA A 157 -1.81 9.35 -7.94
N ARG A 158 -2.38 9.08 -6.76
CA ARG A 158 -3.82 8.83 -6.55
C ARG A 158 -4.57 10.03 -5.99
N LEU A 159 -3.94 10.79 -5.11
CA LEU A 159 -4.57 11.91 -4.39
C LEU A 159 -4.03 13.25 -4.89
N LEU A 160 -4.56 14.34 -4.30
CA LEU A 160 -3.96 15.66 -4.47
C LEU A 160 -2.50 15.61 -4.01
N PRO A 161 -1.51 15.83 -4.89
CA PRO A 161 -0.11 15.54 -4.58
C PRO A 161 0.42 16.27 -3.34
N THR A 162 0.09 17.56 -3.18
CA THR A 162 0.53 18.35 -2.01
C THR A 162 0.10 17.68 -0.71
N LEU A 163 -1.17 17.30 -0.62
CA LEU A 163 -1.73 16.67 0.57
C LEU A 163 -1.11 15.28 0.82
N ALA A 164 -0.94 14.50 -0.24
CA ALA A 164 -0.36 13.16 -0.15
C ALA A 164 1.10 13.21 0.32
N ILE A 165 1.92 14.09 -0.27
CA ILE A 165 3.34 14.26 0.07
C ILE A 165 3.48 14.75 1.52
N GLU A 166 2.73 15.77 1.91
CA GLU A 166 2.75 16.31 3.27
C GLU A 166 2.38 15.24 4.31
N ARG A 167 1.29 14.49 4.07
CA ARG A 167 0.84 13.44 4.99
C ARG A 167 1.83 12.29 5.08
N THR A 168 2.42 11.86 3.97
CA THR A 168 3.48 10.83 3.96
C THR A 168 4.71 11.30 4.73
N ALA A 169 5.16 12.54 4.49
CA ALA A 169 6.36 13.12 5.13
C ALA A 169 6.18 13.41 6.62
N THR A 170 4.94 13.52 7.10
CA THR A 170 4.61 13.70 8.53
C THR A 170 4.15 12.42 9.22
N GLY A 171 3.87 11.35 8.47
CA GLY A 171 3.29 10.10 9.00
C GLY A 171 1.86 10.26 9.48
N THR A 172 1.12 11.25 8.97
CA THR A 172 -0.26 11.53 9.41
C THR A 172 -1.25 10.73 8.57
N THR A 173 -2.01 9.86 9.21
CA THR A 173 -3.06 9.05 8.58
C THR A 173 -4.41 9.78 8.54
N TRP A 174 -5.35 9.24 7.78
CA TRP A 174 -6.75 9.66 7.80
C TRP A 174 -7.60 8.65 8.58
N SER A 175 -8.59 9.13 9.27
CA SER A 175 -9.75 8.33 9.64
C SER A 175 -10.59 8.08 8.37
N CYS A 176 -11.14 6.88 8.21
CA CYS A 176 -11.79 6.47 6.96
C CYS A 176 -13.01 7.30 6.58
N ASP A 177 -13.70 7.88 7.58
CA ASP A 177 -14.88 8.73 7.42
C ASP A 177 -14.57 10.14 6.93
N VAL A 178 -13.31 10.60 7.10
CA VAL A 178 -12.82 11.92 6.65
C VAL A 178 -11.67 11.81 5.65
N ALA A 179 -11.39 10.62 5.14
CA ALA A 179 -10.42 10.44 4.07
C ALA A 179 -10.86 11.20 2.81
N PRO A 180 -9.92 11.70 1.98
CA PRO A 180 -10.29 12.36 0.72
C PRO A 180 -11.20 11.45 -0.13
N THR A 181 -12.22 12.02 -0.77
CA THR A 181 -13.18 11.27 -1.60
C THR A 181 -12.52 10.44 -2.71
N CYS A 182 -11.36 10.88 -3.20
CA CYS A 182 -10.57 10.16 -4.21
C CYS A 182 -9.65 9.06 -3.62
N MET A 183 -9.66 8.84 -2.29
CA MET A 183 -8.93 7.74 -1.65
C MET A 183 -9.50 6.39 -2.09
N PHE A 184 -10.83 6.30 -2.17
CA PHE A 184 -11.53 5.08 -2.53
C PHE A 184 -12.22 5.24 -3.89
N ASP A 185 -12.13 4.20 -4.71
CA ASP A 185 -12.73 4.15 -6.06
C ASP A 185 -14.21 3.77 -6.00
N ALA A 186 -14.61 3.03 -4.96
CA ALA A 186 -16.01 2.72 -4.66
C ALA A 186 -16.17 2.35 -3.17
N HIS A 187 -17.42 2.34 -2.73
CA HIS A 187 -17.80 1.97 -1.38
C HIS A 187 -18.79 0.81 -1.38
N ALA A 188 -18.61 -0.14 -0.47
CA ALA A 188 -19.65 -1.08 -0.07
C ALA A 188 -20.65 -0.40 0.87
N ALA A 189 -21.76 -1.04 1.16
CA ALA A 189 -22.70 -0.57 2.17
C ALA A 189 -22.01 -0.42 3.52
N ALA A 190 -22.28 0.67 4.23
CA ALA A 190 -21.71 0.91 5.56
C ALA A 190 -22.07 -0.23 6.51
N GLY A 191 -21.11 -0.67 7.31
CA GLY A 191 -21.28 -1.78 8.24
C GLY A 191 -21.29 -3.18 7.63
N SER A 192 -21.11 -3.30 6.30
CA SER A 192 -21.09 -4.63 5.62
C SER A 192 -19.80 -5.43 5.86
N GLY A 193 -18.76 -4.80 6.45
CA GLY A 193 -17.51 -5.45 6.82
C GLY A 193 -16.73 -6.03 5.64
N ALA A 194 -15.95 -7.08 5.92
CA ALA A 194 -15.07 -7.69 4.92
C ALA A 194 -15.82 -8.24 3.71
N GLU A 195 -16.92 -8.95 3.95
CA GLU A 195 -17.69 -9.59 2.87
C GLU A 195 -18.35 -8.55 1.95
N GLY A 196 -18.85 -7.44 2.53
CA GLY A 196 -19.38 -6.34 1.72
C GLY A 196 -18.30 -5.67 0.88
N ALA A 197 -17.10 -5.46 1.43
CA ALA A 197 -15.96 -4.92 0.67
C ALA A 197 -15.56 -5.86 -0.47
N ILE A 198 -15.52 -7.18 -0.23
CA ILE A 198 -15.20 -8.18 -1.25
C ILE A 198 -16.25 -8.19 -2.36
N SER A 199 -17.53 -8.22 -2.00
CA SER A 199 -18.63 -8.22 -2.97
C SER A 199 -18.61 -6.95 -3.85
N ALA A 200 -18.37 -5.79 -3.25
CA ALA A 200 -18.25 -4.53 -3.98
C ALA A 200 -16.98 -4.49 -4.87
N ALA A 201 -15.87 -5.07 -4.41
CA ALA A 201 -14.64 -5.18 -5.20
C ALA A 201 -14.83 -6.11 -6.41
N ILE A 202 -15.49 -7.23 -6.24
CA ILE A 202 -15.86 -8.15 -7.36
C ILE A 202 -16.75 -7.42 -8.35
N ALA A 203 -17.77 -6.71 -7.88
CA ALA A 203 -18.66 -5.94 -8.75
C ALA A 203 -17.90 -4.87 -9.54
N TRP A 204 -16.97 -4.13 -8.87
CA TRP A 204 -16.13 -3.15 -9.54
C TRP A 204 -15.25 -3.79 -10.61
N VAL A 205 -14.57 -4.90 -10.30
CA VAL A 205 -13.71 -5.64 -11.24
C VAL A 205 -14.52 -6.12 -12.46
N ASN A 206 -15.68 -6.71 -12.23
CA ASN A 206 -16.54 -7.23 -13.31
C ASN A 206 -17.17 -6.12 -14.19
N ALA A 207 -17.24 -4.89 -13.69
CA ALA A 207 -17.71 -3.74 -14.47
C ALA A 207 -16.64 -3.17 -15.43
N GLN A 208 -15.36 -3.63 -15.33
CA GLN A 208 -14.29 -3.15 -16.21
C GLN A 208 -14.33 -3.88 -17.54
N ASP A 209 -14.42 -3.12 -18.64
CA ASP A 209 -14.31 -3.71 -19.98
C ASP A 209 -12.83 -3.98 -20.31
N THR A 210 -12.50 -5.25 -20.43
CA THR A 210 -11.19 -5.74 -20.90
C THR A 210 -11.37 -6.84 -21.97
N SER A 211 -12.51 -6.85 -22.64
CA SER A 211 -12.91 -7.89 -23.61
C SER A 211 -12.04 -7.86 -24.87
N THR A 212 -11.68 -6.65 -25.33
CA THR A 212 -10.85 -6.48 -26.51
C THR A 212 -9.43 -6.00 -26.17
N HIS A 213 -8.53 -6.00 -27.14
CA HIS A 213 -7.18 -5.46 -26.97
C HIS A 213 -7.22 -3.94 -26.70
N GLU A 214 -8.07 -3.20 -27.45
CA GLU A 214 -8.25 -1.77 -27.27
C GLU A 214 -8.83 -1.43 -25.90
N ALA A 215 -9.81 -2.19 -25.42
CA ALA A 215 -10.39 -2.00 -24.10
C ALA A 215 -9.36 -2.22 -22.99
N ARG A 216 -8.49 -3.26 -23.11
CA ARG A 216 -7.36 -3.48 -22.18
C ARG A 216 -6.36 -2.34 -22.17
N LEU A 217 -6.01 -1.80 -23.35
CA LEU A 217 -5.11 -0.64 -23.45
C LEU A 217 -5.74 0.62 -22.82
N ALA A 218 -7.02 0.85 -23.05
CA ALA A 218 -7.76 1.97 -22.45
C ALA A 218 -7.80 1.85 -20.92
N PHE A 219 -8.12 0.65 -20.40
CA PHE A 219 -8.09 0.37 -18.98
C PHE A 219 -6.69 0.64 -18.37
N ALA A 220 -5.64 0.09 -18.97
CA ALA A 220 -4.26 0.28 -18.51
C ALA A 220 -3.84 1.76 -18.55
N SER A 221 -4.20 2.51 -19.59
CA SER A 221 -3.87 3.93 -19.71
C SER A 221 -4.51 4.79 -18.62
N THR A 222 -5.64 4.38 -18.08
CA THR A 222 -6.34 5.05 -16.99
C THR A 222 -5.77 4.70 -15.61
N HIS A 223 -5.42 3.44 -15.38
CA HIS A 223 -5.08 2.94 -14.04
C HIS A 223 -3.57 2.90 -13.78
N ALA A 224 -2.73 2.56 -14.76
CA ALA A 224 -1.27 2.53 -14.57
C ALA A 224 -0.68 3.86 -14.07
N PRO A 225 -1.13 5.05 -14.52
CA PRO A 225 -0.61 6.32 -14.00
C PRO A 225 -0.86 6.56 -12.52
N ARG A 226 -1.82 5.87 -11.91
CA ARG A 226 -2.16 5.99 -10.48
C ARG A 226 -1.23 5.20 -9.55
N ARG A 227 -0.33 4.40 -10.14
CA ARG A 227 0.60 3.55 -9.37
C ARG A 227 1.96 4.17 -9.16
N ALA A 228 2.35 5.18 -9.96
CA ALA A 228 3.66 5.79 -9.84
C ALA A 228 3.70 7.22 -10.37
N LEU A 229 4.51 8.04 -9.74
CA LEU A 229 5.02 9.26 -10.33
C LEU A 229 6.02 8.92 -11.46
N ALA A 230 6.15 9.81 -12.42
CA ALA A 230 7.03 9.64 -13.57
C ALA A 230 7.49 11.02 -14.07
N PRO A 231 8.49 11.11 -14.97
CA PRO A 231 8.99 12.39 -15.49
C PRO A 231 7.91 13.31 -16.06
N ARG A 232 6.79 12.76 -16.58
CA ARG A 232 5.64 13.57 -17.02
C ARG A 232 5.00 14.39 -15.89
N ASN A 233 5.21 14.02 -14.64
CA ASN A 233 4.66 14.72 -13.46
C ASN A 233 5.62 15.80 -12.93
N ALA A 234 6.86 15.89 -13.40
CA ALA A 234 7.90 16.75 -12.82
C ALA A 234 7.48 18.22 -12.72
N ALA A 235 6.88 18.78 -13.78
CA ALA A 235 6.44 20.18 -13.79
C ALA A 235 5.42 20.50 -12.69
N ALA A 236 4.59 19.54 -12.29
CA ALA A 236 3.58 19.71 -11.25
C ALA A 236 4.13 19.38 -9.85
N ILE A 237 5.00 18.39 -9.72
CA ILE A 237 5.43 17.84 -8.43
C ILE A 237 6.67 18.53 -7.88
N THR A 238 7.66 18.88 -8.72
CA THR A 238 8.93 19.48 -8.25
C THR A 238 8.69 20.77 -7.45
N PRO A 239 7.86 21.73 -7.91
CA PRO A 239 7.59 22.94 -7.14
C PRO A 239 6.92 22.68 -5.77
N LEU A 240 6.11 21.60 -5.67
CA LEU A 240 5.49 21.21 -4.41
C LEU A 240 6.53 20.69 -3.41
N CYS A 241 7.46 19.85 -3.87
CA CYS A 241 8.57 19.39 -3.04
C CYS A 241 9.45 20.55 -2.57
N ASP A 242 9.67 21.56 -3.41
CA ASP A 242 10.46 22.76 -3.05
C ASP A 242 9.73 23.62 -2.01
N ALA A 243 8.41 23.79 -2.17
CA ALA A 243 7.59 24.50 -1.19
C ALA A 243 7.55 23.80 0.18
N LEU A 244 7.55 22.45 0.20
CA LEU A 244 7.51 21.64 1.41
C LEU A 244 8.89 21.44 2.05
N ALA A 245 9.99 21.80 1.38
CA ALA A 245 11.34 21.56 1.87
C ALA A 245 11.64 22.26 3.19
N SER A 246 11.12 23.50 3.38
CA SER A 246 11.34 24.29 4.61
C SER A 246 10.44 23.87 5.79
N THR A 247 9.41 23.09 5.55
CA THR A 247 8.46 22.61 6.55
C THR A 247 8.69 21.13 6.86
N VAL A 248 8.04 20.24 6.12
CA VAL A 248 8.20 18.78 6.35
C VAL A 248 9.61 18.30 6.06
N GLY A 249 10.31 18.90 5.09
CA GLY A 249 11.71 18.59 4.77
C GLY A 249 12.73 19.03 5.83
N ALA A 250 12.32 19.78 6.84
CA ALA A 250 13.18 20.14 7.96
C ALA A 250 13.51 18.94 8.88
N THR A 251 12.75 17.86 8.82
CA THR A 251 13.03 16.60 9.50
C THR A 251 13.77 15.61 8.59
N LYS A 252 14.60 14.72 9.17
CA LYS A 252 15.33 13.71 8.37
C LYS A 252 14.41 12.80 7.57
N HIS A 253 13.34 12.32 8.20
CA HIS A 253 12.34 11.44 7.57
C HIS A 253 11.49 12.18 6.53
N GLY A 254 11.10 13.42 6.80
CA GLY A 254 10.40 14.24 5.82
C GLY A 254 11.27 14.57 4.60
N ALA A 255 12.54 14.93 4.81
CA ALA A 255 13.50 15.11 3.72
C ALA A 255 13.68 13.86 2.88
N ALA A 256 13.75 12.67 3.52
CA ALA A 256 13.84 11.40 2.84
C ALA A 256 12.60 11.10 1.97
N CYS A 257 11.40 11.39 2.47
CA CYS A 257 10.17 11.27 1.68
C CYS A 257 10.17 12.21 0.47
N LEU A 258 10.59 13.48 0.64
CA LEU A 258 10.70 14.43 -0.48
C LEU A 258 11.76 14.00 -1.50
N ASP A 259 12.87 13.43 -1.05
CA ASP A 259 13.93 12.92 -1.91
C ASP A 259 13.40 11.75 -2.78
N ALA A 260 12.73 10.77 -2.17
CA ALA A 260 12.12 9.67 -2.91
C ALA A 260 11.07 10.15 -3.93
N VAL A 261 10.26 11.18 -3.59
CA VAL A 261 9.33 11.79 -4.55
C VAL A 261 10.07 12.42 -5.72
N ARG A 262 11.16 13.17 -5.46
CA ARG A 262 11.99 13.77 -6.52
C ARG A 262 12.64 12.72 -7.41
N GLU A 263 13.17 11.64 -6.83
CA GLU A 263 13.71 10.51 -7.60
C GLU A 263 12.67 9.89 -8.54
N GLY A 264 11.44 9.73 -8.08
CA GLY A 264 10.35 9.20 -8.91
C GLY A 264 10.00 10.09 -10.10
N VAL A 265 9.96 11.41 -9.91
CA VAL A 265 9.67 12.34 -11.03
C VAL A 265 10.88 12.58 -11.92
N ALA A 266 12.10 12.33 -11.46
CA ALA A 266 13.31 12.48 -12.27
C ALA A 266 13.66 11.19 -13.04
N HIS A 267 13.60 10.04 -12.38
CA HIS A 267 14.15 8.79 -12.87
C HIS A 267 13.14 7.63 -12.90
N GLY A 268 11.94 7.84 -12.37
CA GLY A 268 10.85 6.85 -12.38
C GLY A 268 10.87 5.87 -11.21
N TRP A 269 10.01 4.84 -11.30
CA TRP A 269 9.68 3.93 -10.21
C TRP A 269 10.88 3.26 -9.55
N ASN A 270 11.78 2.64 -10.33
CA ASN A 270 12.87 1.85 -9.75
C ASN A 270 13.82 2.69 -8.90
N ALA A 271 14.17 3.89 -9.39
CA ALA A 271 15.02 4.82 -8.64
C ALA A 271 14.36 5.30 -7.35
N ALA A 272 13.07 5.60 -7.40
CA ALA A 272 12.30 6.00 -6.23
C ALA A 272 12.24 4.90 -5.16
N ILE A 273 11.97 3.65 -5.55
CA ILE A 273 11.91 2.53 -4.61
C ILE A 273 13.28 2.22 -4.00
N GLU A 274 14.34 2.32 -4.77
CA GLU A 274 15.70 2.19 -4.24
C GLU A 274 16.01 3.32 -3.24
N CYS A 275 15.61 4.56 -3.56
CA CYS A 275 15.74 5.70 -2.67
C CYS A 275 14.98 5.50 -1.35
N GLU A 276 13.69 5.09 -1.40
CA GLU A 276 12.89 4.76 -0.20
C GLU A 276 13.61 3.74 0.69
N ARG A 277 14.04 2.62 0.14
CA ARG A 277 14.71 1.54 0.90
C ARG A 277 16.01 2.00 1.53
N ASN A 278 16.84 2.72 0.77
CA ASN A 278 18.10 3.27 1.28
C ASN A 278 17.86 4.26 2.42
N HIS A 279 16.81 5.08 2.33
CA HIS A 279 16.43 5.99 3.41
C HIS A 279 15.87 5.25 4.62
N LEU A 280 15.00 4.26 4.43
CA LEU A 280 14.44 3.47 5.53
C LEU A 280 15.56 2.80 6.35
N VAL A 281 16.48 2.11 5.66
CA VAL A 281 17.62 1.44 6.30
C VAL A 281 18.50 2.43 7.07
N LYS A 282 18.80 3.60 6.53
CA LYS A 282 19.59 4.63 7.21
C LYS A 282 18.85 5.26 8.39
N LEU A 283 17.59 5.61 8.19
CA LEU A 283 16.79 6.34 9.19
C LEU A 283 16.52 5.52 10.44
N ARG A 284 16.33 4.19 10.34
CA ARG A 284 16.06 3.33 11.50
C ARG A 284 17.17 3.37 12.57
N HIS A 285 18.39 3.75 12.19
CA HIS A 285 19.53 3.88 13.08
C HIS A 285 19.65 5.26 13.75
N THR A 286 18.84 6.22 13.35
CA THR A 286 18.87 7.56 13.96
C THR A 286 18.34 7.49 15.39
N PRO A 287 18.86 8.32 16.32
CA PRO A 287 18.39 8.33 17.70
C PRO A 287 16.89 8.56 17.82
N GLU A 288 16.34 9.42 16.94
CA GLU A 288 14.92 9.76 16.90
C GLU A 288 14.06 8.54 16.50
N ALA A 289 14.47 7.81 15.46
CA ALA A 289 13.78 6.59 15.01
C ALA A 289 13.91 5.48 16.06
N ARG A 290 15.10 5.27 16.64
CA ARG A 290 15.29 4.28 17.70
C ARG A 290 14.37 4.53 18.88
N ALA A 291 14.29 5.78 19.37
CA ALA A 291 13.41 6.13 20.48
C ALA A 291 11.93 5.82 20.17
N LYS A 292 11.48 6.06 18.93
CA LYS A 292 10.11 5.79 18.49
C LYS A 292 9.83 4.29 18.34
N LEU A 293 10.75 3.56 17.70
CA LEU A 293 10.64 2.11 17.50
C LEU A 293 10.63 1.37 18.83
N ASP A 294 11.56 1.70 19.73
CA ASP A 294 11.63 1.11 21.07
C ASP A 294 10.34 1.37 21.89
N ALA A 295 9.79 2.58 21.79
CA ALA A 295 8.52 2.91 22.45
C ALA A 295 7.32 2.18 21.82
N PHE A 296 7.35 1.92 20.52
CA PHE A 296 6.32 1.15 19.83
C PHE A 296 6.38 -0.34 20.20
N LEU A 297 7.57 -0.93 20.22
CA LEU A 297 7.78 -2.37 20.49
C LEU A 297 7.53 -2.77 21.96
N LYS A 298 7.51 -1.80 22.89
CA LYS A 298 7.22 -2.03 24.32
C LYS A 298 5.71 -2.01 24.63
N ARG A 299 4.84 -1.74 23.68
CA ARG A 299 3.37 -1.69 23.84
C ARG A 299 2.74 -3.07 23.63
#